data_a15d1c600a9ead2b8efe754e16604534
#
_entry.id   a15d1c600a9ead2b8efe754e16604534
#
_cell.length_a   1.000
_cell.length_b   1.000
_cell.length_c   1.000
_cell.angle_alpha   90.00
_cell.angle_beta   90.00
_cell.angle_gamma   90.00
#
_symmetry.space_group_name_H-M   'P 1'
#
loop_
_entity.id
_entity.type
_entity.pdbx_description
1 polymer ?
#
loop_
_entity_poly.entity_id
_entity_poly.type
_entity_poly.pdbx_seq_one_letter_code
_entity_poly.pdbx_strand_id
1 'polypeptide(L)'
;MAVNKVPVLKRCRSLGLEPSYLGYDKKSRRNLTRANRKVSEYGLQLREKQKAKFIYGVLEKPFRNYYKKADQMKGLTGLNLMTILESRLDNVNFRLGYARTRKEARQIVDHKFVTVNGKVVNIPSYLVKAGDVIEIKESKKNTQRMKDIVEVAGGRIVPEWLDVDAEKLQGTVKDLPTREQIDVPVDEMLIVELYSK
;
A
#
# COMPACT_ATOMS: atom_id res chain seq x y z
N MET A 1 -2.89 -16.84 7.12
CA MET A 1 -2.56 -16.08 5.88
C MET A 1 -1.05 -15.83 5.81
N ALA A 2 -0.42 -15.98 4.65
CA ALA A 2 1.02 -15.73 4.50
C ALA A 2 1.32 -14.23 4.58
N VAL A 3 2.20 -13.82 5.50
CA VAL A 3 2.55 -12.41 5.77
C VAL A 3 4.02 -12.21 5.50
N ASN A 4 4.38 -11.04 4.96
CA ASN A 4 5.78 -10.65 4.77
C ASN A 4 6.42 -10.28 6.13
N LYS A 5 7.32 -11.14 6.62
CA LYS A 5 8.03 -10.97 7.91
C LYS A 5 9.45 -10.41 7.77
N VAL A 6 9.83 -9.91 6.58
CA VAL A 6 11.18 -9.41 6.32
C VAL A 6 11.50 -8.19 7.20
N PRO A 7 12.73 -8.06 7.75
CA PRO A 7 13.17 -6.90 8.52
C PRO A 7 13.12 -5.62 7.67
N VAL A 8 12.30 -4.63 8.12
CA VAL A 8 11.96 -3.43 7.33
C VAL A 8 13.21 -2.63 6.97
N LEU A 9 13.99 -2.17 7.95
CA LEU A 9 15.15 -1.31 7.71
C LEU A 9 16.23 -1.96 6.84
N LYS A 10 16.44 -3.28 7.00
CA LYS A 10 17.38 -4.03 6.15
C LYS A 10 16.90 -4.07 4.70
N ARG A 11 15.60 -4.30 4.51
CA ARG A 11 15.02 -4.38 3.18
C ARG A 11 14.94 -3.01 2.50
N CYS A 12 14.54 -1.96 3.23
CA CYS A 12 14.56 -0.58 2.72
C CYS A 12 15.94 -0.22 2.17
N ARG A 13 17.02 -0.47 2.95
CA ARG A 13 18.39 -0.22 2.48
C ARG A 13 18.75 -1.00 1.22
N SER A 14 18.36 -2.28 1.13
CA SER A 14 18.69 -3.11 -0.04
C SER A 14 17.97 -2.67 -1.31
N LEU A 15 16.81 -2.02 -1.16
CA LEU A 15 15.96 -1.55 -2.27
C LEU A 15 16.13 -0.06 -2.56
N GLY A 16 16.89 0.69 -1.74
CA GLY A 16 17.02 2.14 -1.87
C GLY A 16 15.71 2.88 -1.54
N LEU A 17 14.92 2.36 -0.59
CA LEU A 17 13.66 2.95 -0.14
C LEU A 17 13.84 3.64 1.20
N GLU A 18 13.18 4.77 1.38
CA GLU A 18 13.04 5.37 2.70
C GLU A 18 11.96 4.63 3.52
N PRO A 19 12.20 4.37 4.82
CA PRO A 19 11.23 3.71 5.69
C PRO A 19 9.91 4.46 5.83
N SER A 20 9.91 5.79 5.65
CA SER A 20 8.73 6.67 5.69
C SER A 20 7.62 6.23 4.73
N TYR A 21 7.95 5.73 3.53
CA TYR A 21 6.94 5.18 2.59
C TYR A 21 6.14 4.00 3.14
N LEU A 22 6.67 3.32 4.15
CA LEU A 22 5.98 2.22 4.84
C LEU A 22 5.33 2.68 6.16
N GLY A 23 5.45 3.96 6.52
CA GLY A 23 4.95 4.52 7.78
C GLY A 23 5.89 4.27 8.97
N TYR A 24 7.20 4.16 8.76
CA TYR A 24 8.18 4.01 9.83
C TYR A 24 9.10 5.23 9.92
N ASP A 25 9.14 5.89 11.07
CA ASP A 25 10.01 7.05 11.32
C ASP A 25 11.46 6.67 11.66
N LYS A 26 11.72 5.38 11.81
CA LYS A 26 13.01 4.84 12.21
C LYS A 26 14.03 4.95 11.09
N LYS A 27 15.10 5.72 11.30
CA LYS A 27 16.23 5.81 10.37
C LYS A 27 17.26 4.71 10.63
N SER A 28 17.88 4.21 9.56
CA SER A 28 19.00 3.26 9.68
C SER A 28 20.29 4.01 10.03
N ARG A 29 21.04 3.53 11.03
CA ARG A 29 22.37 4.04 11.36
C ARG A 29 23.47 3.59 10.37
N ARG A 30 23.19 2.64 9.50
CA ARG A 30 24.12 2.11 8.51
C ARG A 30 23.92 2.79 7.17
N ASN A 31 25.02 3.14 6.49
CA ASN A 31 24.97 3.76 5.16
C ASN A 31 24.22 2.91 4.14
N LEU A 32 23.47 3.56 3.28
CA LEU A 32 22.61 2.94 2.28
C LEU A 32 23.38 2.24 1.16
N THR A 33 24.59 2.66 0.90
CA THR A 33 25.33 2.29 -0.28
C THR A 33 26.54 1.41 0.05
N ARG A 34 26.49 0.16 -0.37
CA ARG A 34 27.70 -0.46 -0.91
C ARG A 34 27.89 0.16 -2.29
N ALA A 35 28.84 1.10 -2.37
CA ALA A 35 29.14 1.81 -3.58
C ALA A 35 29.39 0.86 -4.76
N ASN A 36 28.91 1.25 -5.94
CA ASN A 36 29.45 0.93 -7.26
C ASN A 36 29.46 -0.53 -7.75
N ARG A 37 28.55 -1.39 -7.34
CA ARG A 37 28.35 -2.60 -8.13
C ARG A 37 27.47 -2.28 -9.34
N LYS A 38 28.02 -2.42 -10.56
CA LYS A 38 27.26 -2.32 -11.80
C LYS A 38 26.06 -3.28 -11.73
N VAL A 39 24.85 -2.75 -11.78
CA VAL A 39 23.62 -3.54 -11.74
C VAL A 39 23.24 -3.85 -13.19
N SER A 40 22.96 -5.11 -13.50
CA SER A 40 22.45 -5.50 -14.82
C SER A 40 21.02 -4.98 -15.02
N GLU A 41 20.59 -4.86 -16.25
CA GLU A 41 19.23 -4.47 -16.62
C GLU A 41 18.18 -5.36 -15.92
N TYR A 42 18.33 -6.67 -16.00
CA TYR A 42 17.51 -7.61 -15.25
C TYR A 42 17.48 -7.30 -13.73
N GLY A 43 18.64 -6.94 -13.18
CA GLY A 43 18.74 -6.57 -11.76
C GLY A 43 17.95 -5.32 -11.41
N LEU A 44 17.89 -4.33 -12.32
CA LEU A 44 17.07 -3.12 -12.16
C LEU A 44 15.57 -3.47 -12.20
N GLN A 45 15.14 -4.20 -13.22
CA GLN A 45 13.76 -4.66 -13.37
C GLN A 45 13.30 -5.47 -12.14
N LEU A 46 14.12 -6.40 -11.69
CA LEU A 46 13.83 -7.19 -10.49
C LEU A 46 13.74 -6.31 -9.23
N ARG A 47 14.61 -5.29 -9.10
CA ARG A 47 14.59 -4.37 -7.97
C ARG A 47 13.29 -3.60 -7.90
N GLU A 48 12.80 -3.05 -9.03
CA GLU A 48 11.54 -2.30 -9.07
C GLU A 48 10.35 -3.19 -8.69
N LYS A 49 10.27 -4.40 -9.22
CA LYS A 49 9.26 -5.37 -8.78
C LYS A 49 9.33 -5.64 -7.26
N GLN A 50 10.52 -5.82 -6.72
CA GLN A 50 10.70 -6.04 -5.28
C GLN A 50 10.35 -4.82 -4.44
N LYS A 51 10.57 -3.58 -4.94
CA LYS A 51 10.12 -2.35 -4.29
C LYS A 51 8.60 -2.32 -4.16
N ALA A 52 7.88 -2.49 -5.29
CA ALA A 52 6.42 -2.51 -5.30
C ALA A 52 5.87 -3.56 -4.33
N LYS A 53 6.32 -4.80 -4.44
CA LYS A 53 5.91 -5.88 -3.55
C LYS A 53 6.15 -5.57 -2.07
N PHE A 54 7.26 -4.95 -1.76
CA PHE A 54 7.63 -4.65 -0.38
C PHE A 54 6.81 -3.52 0.20
N ILE A 55 6.58 -2.45 -0.57
CA ILE A 55 5.78 -1.29 -0.15
C ILE A 55 4.35 -1.73 0.17
N TYR A 56 3.70 -2.47 -0.73
CA TYR A 56 2.32 -2.93 -0.56
C TYR A 56 2.21 -4.22 0.29
N GLY A 57 3.32 -4.80 0.72
CA GLY A 57 3.32 -6.02 1.52
C GLY A 57 2.77 -7.25 0.81
N VAL A 58 2.83 -7.29 -0.53
CA VAL A 58 2.28 -8.35 -1.37
C VAL A 58 3.34 -9.43 -1.65
N LEU A 59 2.94 -10.71 -1.57
CA LEU A 59 3.81 -11.84 -1.92
C LEU A 59 3.85 -12.07 -3.44
N GLU A 60 4.81 -12.88 -3.93
CA GLU A 60 5.06 -13.08 -5.36
C GLU A 60 3.82 -13.60 -6.12
N LYS A 61 3.18 -14.66 -5.63
CA LYS A 61 2.03 -15.27 -6.30
C LYS A 61 0.85 -14.31 -6.45
N PRO A 62 0.36 -13.62 -5.39
CA PRO A 62 -0.66 -12.59 -5.53
C PRO A 62 -0.24 -11.42 -6.43
N PHE A 63 1.02 -10.98 -6.37
CA PHE A 63 1.52 -9.90 -7.20
C PHE A 63 1.47 -10.26 -8.69
N ARG A 64 1.90 -11.47 -9.05
CA ARG A 64 1.79 -11.99 -10.41
C ARG A 64 0.35 -12.07 -10.89
N ASN A 65 -0.60 -12.42 -10.00
CA ASN A 65 -2.02 -12.43 -10.33
C ASN A 65 -2.55 -11.02 -10.59
N TYR A 66 -2.09 -10.01 -9.82
CA TYR A 66 -2.44 -8.60 -10.10
C TYR A 66 -1.88 -8.12 -11.43
N TYR A 67 -0.64 -8.51 -11.77
CA TYR A 67 -0.05 -8.20 -13.06
C TYR A 67 -0.89 -8.79 -14.20
N LYS A 68 -1.24 -10.08 -14.14
CA LYS A 68 -2.09 -10.72 -15.15
C LYS A 68 -3.45 -10.03 -15.29
N LYS A 69 -4.04 -9.60 -14.18
CA LYS A 69 -5.30 -8.85 -14.20
C LYS A 69 -5.12 -7.47 -14.82
N ALA A 70 -4.04 -6.77 -14.52
CA ALA A 70 -3.71 -5.46 -15.09
C ALA A 70 -3.47 -5.54 -16.60
N ASP A 71 -2.85 -6.60 -17.05
CA ASP A 71 -2.57 -6.87 -18.46
C ASP A 71 -3.85 -7.11 -19.30
N GLN A 72 -4.88 -7.70 -18.69
CA GLN A 72 -6.19 -7.91 -19.31
C GLN A 72 -7.07 -6.65 -19.35
N MET A 73 -6.72 -5.61 -18.59
CA MET A 73 -7.48 -4.36 -18.56
C MET A 73 -7.09 -3.46 -19.73
N LYS A 74 -8.03 -2.63 -20.20
CA LYS A 74 -7.75 -1.60 -21.20
C LYS A 74 -6.78 -0.55 -20.65
N GLY A 75 -5.86 -0.08 -21.47
CA GLY A 75 -4.87 0.95 -21.11
C GLY A 75 -3.48 0.39 -20.86
N LEU A 76 -2.64 1.15 -20.16
CA LEU A 76 -1.25 0.80 -19.86
C LEU A 76 -1.19 -0.19 -18.69
N THR A 77 -0.63 -1.37 -18.92
CA THR A 77 -0.52 -2.45 -17.92
C THR A 77 0.14 -1.99 -16.62
N GLY A 78 1.19 -1.16 -16.71
CA GLY A 78 1.89 -0.62 -15.54
C GLY A 78 0.99 0.27 -14.68
N LEU A 79 0.23 1.18 -15.31
CA LEU A 79 -0.73 2.05 -14.60
C LEU A 79 -1.85 1.23 -13.96
N ASN A 80 -2.41 0.28 -14.70
CA ASN A 80 -3.45 -0.61 -14.19
C ASN A 80 -2.97 -1.39 -12.97
N LEU A 81 -1.72 -1.88 -13.01
CA LEU A 81 -1.11 -2.58 -11.88
C LEU A 81 -1.00 -1.69 -10.64
N MET A 82 -0.53 -0.43 -10.80
CA MET A 82 -0.41 0.51 -9.70
C MET A 82 -1.78 0.88 -9.12
N THR A 83 -2.77 1.12 -9.97
CA THR A 83 -4.17 1.38 -9.56
C THR A 83 -4.74 0.20 -8.78
N ILE A 84 -4.54 -1.05 -9.23
CA ILE A 84 -4.98 -2.24 -8.49
C ILE A 84 -4.29 -2.34 -7.11
N LEU A 85 -3.00 -2.05 -7.02
CA LEU A 85 -2.27 -2.10 -5.76
C LEU A 85 -2.72 -1.00 -4.78
N GLU A 86 -2.99 0.20 -5.27
CA GLU A 86 -3.51 1.31 -4.45
C GLU A 86 -4.96 1.06 -4.00
N SER A 87 -5.81 0.47 -4.85
CA SER A 87 -7.22 0.19 -4.55
C SER A 87 -7.43 -0.95 -3.55
N ARG A 88 -6.40 -1.57 -3.02
CA ARG A 88 -6.54 -2.61 -1.98
C ARG A 88 -6.98 -2.00 -0.66
N LEU A 89 -7.94 -2.64 0.01
CA LEU A 89 -8.53 -2.17 1.26
C LEU A 89 -7.46 -1.96 2.37
N ASP A 90 -6.44 -2.83 2.46
CA ASP A 90 -5.34 -2.64 3.42
C ASP A 90 -4.53 -1.37 3.12
N ASN A 91 -4.29 -1.06 1.84
CA ASN A 91 -3.60 0.16 1.46
C ASN A 91 -4.49 1.40 1.63
N VAL A 92 -5.77 1.33 1.24
CA VAL A 92 -6.71 2.44 1.42
C VAL A 92 -6.84 2.83 2.89
N ASN A 93 -6.96 1.86 3.81
CA ASN A 93 -6.96 2.14 5.24
C ASN A 93 -5.69 2.84 5.73
N PHE A 94 -4.54 2.52 5.14
CA PHE A 94 -3.29 3.23 5.42
C PHE A 94 -3.32 4.67 4.90
N ARG A 95 -3.86 4.89 3.69
CA ARG A 95 -4.00 6.22 3.07
C ARG A 95 -4.99 7.11 3.83
N LEU A 96 -6.09 6.55 4.32
CA LEU A 96 -7.09 7.23 5.14
C LEU A 96 -6.60 7.58 6.57
N GLY A 97 -5.39 7.14 6.95
CA GLY A 97 -4.87 7.41 8.30
C GLY A 97 -5.40 6.47 9.39
N TYR A 98 -6.09 5.38 9.05
CA TYR A 98 -6.62 4.42 10.03
C TYR A 98 -5.55 3.41 10.52
N ALA A 99 -4.31 3.59 10.11
CA ALA A 99 -3.18 2.80 10.58
C ALA A 99 -1.88 3.60 10.43
N ARG A 100 -0.92 3.37 11.32
CA ARG A 100 0.43 3.98 11.26
C ARG A 100 1.27 3.39 10.13
N THR A 101 1.09 2.10 9.85
CA THR A 101 1.84 1.37 8.82
C THR A 101 0.91 0.50 7.97
N ARG A 102 1.32 0.16 6.73
CA ARG A 102 0.56 -0.77 5.88
C ARG A 102 0.38 -2.16 6.51
N LYS A 103 1.33 -2.62 7.32
CA LYS A 103 1.19 -3.88 8.08
C LYS A 103 0.11 -3.80 9.14
N GLU A 104 0.03 -2.67 9.84
CA GLU A 104 -1.01 -2.41 10.83
C GLU A 104 -2.40 -2.27 10.16
N ALA A 105 -2.47 -1.57 9.02
CA ALA A 105 -3.69 -1.46 8.22
C ALA A 105 -4.23 -2.84 7.84
N ARG A 106 -3.35 -3.72 7.36
CA ARG A 106 -3.72 -5.10 7.07
C ARG A 106 -4.26 -5.84 8.28
N GLN A 107 -3.62 -5.70 9.45
CA GLN A 107 -4.08 -6.32 10.70
C GLN A 107 -5.46 -5.78 11.13
N ILE A 108 -5.71 -4.49 10.96
CA ILE A 108 -7.00 -3.85 11.28
C ILE A 108 -8.11 -4.45 10.42
N VAL A 109 -7.88 -4.64 9.13
CA VAL A 109 -8.85 -5.32 8.25
C VAL A 109 -9.05 -6.79 8.65
N ASP A 110 -7.97 -7.56 8.82
CA ASP A 110 -8.04 -8.98 9.23
C ASP A 110 -8.84 -9.17 10.54
N HIS A 111 -8.74 -8.20 11.46
CA HIS A 111 -9.43 -8.22 12.76
C HIS A 111 -10.86 -7.65 12.72
N LYS A 112 -11.43 -7.43 11.52
CA LYS A 112 -12.83 -6.98 11.33
C LYS A 112 -13.14 -5.63 11.96
N PHE A 113 -12.18 -4.68 11.93
CA PHE A 113 -12.40 -3.31 12.39
C PHE A 113 -13.09 -2.44 11.33
N VAL A 114 -13.05 -2.86 10.06
CA VAL A 114 -13.44 -2.06 8.90
C VAL A 114 -14.73 -2.56 8.31
N THR A 115 -15.58 -1.61 7.92
CA THR A 115 -16.77 -1.83 7.10
C THR A 115 -16.59 -1.14 5.75
N VAL A 116 -17.16 -1.73 4.72
CA VAL A 116 -17.31 -1.13 3.39
C VAL A 116 -18.79 -1.10 3.06
N ASN A 117 -19.34 0.07 2.81
CA ASN A 117 -20.78 0.27 2.58
C ASN A 117 -21.64 -0.37 3.68
N GLY A 118 -21.25 -0.19 4.95
CA GLY A 118 -21.93 -0.73 6.14
C GLY A 118 -21.70 -2.23 6.38
N LYS A 119 -21.03 -2.96 5.49
CA LYS A 119 -20.76 -4.40 5.64
C LYS A 119 -19.33 -4.64 6.14
N VAL A 120 -19.16 -5.49 7.16
CA VAL A 120 -17.85 -5.87 7.70
C VAL A 120 -17.05 -6.64 6.66
N VAL A 121 -15.85 -6.14 6.32
CA VAL A 121 -14.91 -6.79 5.40
C VAL A 121 -13.64 -7.16 6.15
N ASN A 122 -13.23 -8.42 6.07
CA ASN A 122 -12.01 -8.95 6.68
C ASN A 122 -10.98 -9.46 5.67
N ILE A 123 -11.10 -9.00 4.42
CA ILE A 123 -10.21 -9.40 3.33
C ILE A 123 -9.32 -8.20 2.96
N PRO A 124 -8.03 -8.17 3.34
CA PRO A 124 -7.13 -7.05 3.04
C PRO A 124 -6.93 -6.79 1.54
N SER A 125 -7.08 -7.82 0.72
CA SER A 125 -6.97 -7.74 -0.74
C SER A 125 -8.29 -7.36 -1.44
N TYR A 126 -9.33 -7.01 -0.71
CA TYR A 126 -10.56 -6.48 -1.29
C TYR A 126 -10.22 -5.22 -2.10
N LEU A 127 -10.72 -5.13 -3.32
CA LEU A 127 -10.50 -3.98 -4.19
C LEU A 127 -11.69 -3.04 -4.06
N VAL A 128 -11.42 -1.84 -3.57
CA VAL A 128 -12.43 -0.78 -3.47
C VAL A 128 -12.74 -0.20 -4.84
N LYS A 129 -13.94 0.37 -4.98
CA LYS A 129 -14.43 1.03 -6.19
C LYS A 129 -14.73 2.49 -5.88
N ALA A 130 -14.82 3.30 -6.92
CA ALA A 130 -15.34 4.66 -6.80
C ALA A 130 -16.77 4.62 -6.20
N GLY A 131 -17.03 5.51 -5.24
CA GLY A 131 -18.26 5.57 -4.47
C GLY A 131 -18.31 4.69 -3.23
N ASP A 132 -17.32 3.80 -3.00
CA ASP A 132 -17.29 3.00 -1.78
C ASP A 132 -17.01 3.87 -0.55
N VAL A 133 -17.79 3.63 0.51
CA VAL A 133 -17.63 4.25 1.83
C VAL A 133 -16.96 3.27 2.77
N ILE A 134 -15.81 3.67 3.32
CA ILE A 134 -14.98 2.85 4.20
C ILE A 134 -15.01 3.46 5.60
N GLU A 135 -15.43 2.69 6.58
CA GLU A 135 -15.59 3.17 7.95
C GLU A 135 -14.93 2.23 8.95
N ILE A 136 -14.51 2.80 10.07
CA ILE A 136 -14.16 1.99 11.25
C ILE A 136 -15.47 1.62 11.95
N LYS A 137 -15.63 0.32 12.25
CA LYS A 137 -16.80 -0.23 12.93
C LYS A 137 -17.06 0.52 14.23
N GLU A 138 -18.30 0.92 14.49
CA GLU A 138 -18.71 1.76 15.63
C GLU A 138 -18.18 1.21 16.97
N SER A 139 -18.33 -0.08 17.21
CA SER A 139 -17.83 -0.74 18.44
C SER A 139 -16.29 -0.69 18.60
N LYS A 140 -15.55 -0.23 17.58
CA LYS A 140 -14.08 -0.17 17.57
C LYS A 140 -13.54 1.26 17.55
N LYS A 141 -14.35 2.27 17.21
CA LYS A 141 -13.95 3.68 17.15
C LYS A 141 -13.37 4.17 18.49
N ASN A 142 -14.02 3.83 19.60
CA ASN A 142 -13.66 4.27 20.94
C ASN A 142 -12.55 3.47 21.64
N THR A 143 -11.96 2.49 20.95
CA THR A 143 -10.86 1.71 21.54
C THR A 143 -9.60 2.57 21.69
N GLN A 144 -8.86 2.39 22.79
CA GLN A 144 -7.60 3.12 23.03
C GLN A 144 -6.66 3.01 21.84
N ARG A 145 -6.55 1.81 21.24
CA ARG A 145 -5.73 1.59 20.06
C ARG A 145 -6.11 2.50 18.87
N MET A 146 -7.41 2.72 18.62
CA MET A 146 -7.83 3.61 17.52
C MET A 146 -7.50 5.06 17.82
N LYS A 147 -7.70 5.51 19.07
CA LYS A 147 -7.32 6.87 19.51
C LYS A 147 -5.83 7.13 19.29
N ASP A 148 -4.97 6.20 19.74
CA ASP A 148 -3.52 6.30 19.58
C ASP A 148 -3.09 6.29 18.08
N ILE A 149 -3.82 5.58 17.23
CA ILE A 149 -3.56 5.54 15.77
C ILE A 149 -3.94 6.88 15.15
N VAL A 150 -5.11 7.40 15.45
CA VAL A 150 -5.61 8.67 14.91
C VAL A 150 -4.71 9.83 15.32
N GLU A 151 -4.25 9.87 16.57
CA GLU A 151 -3.32 10.88 17.06
C GLU A 151 -2.01 10.89 16.26
N VAL A 152 -1.44 9.72 15.97
CA VAL A 152 -0.17 9.60 15.25
C VAL A 152 -0.33 9.72 13.73
N ALA A 153 -1.43 9.25 13.17
CA ALA A 153 -1.65 9.17 11.71
C ALA A 153 -2.50 10.31 11.14
N GLY A 154 -3.19 11.07 12.00
CA GLY A 154 -4.13 12.13 11.59
C GLY A 154 -3.49 13.31 10.86
N GLY A 155 -2.17 13.50 10.97
CA GLY A 155 -1.42 14.51 10.21
C GLY A 155 -0.96 14.06 8.83
N ARG A 156 -1.33 12.87 8.37
CA ARG A 156 -0.91 12.36 7.07
C ARG A 156 -1.71 13.04 5.94
N ILE A 157 -1.00 13.41 4.87
CA ILE A 157 -1.63 13.94 3.65
C ILE A 157 -2.46 12.82 3.01
N VAL A 158 -3.76 13.06 2.88
CA VAL A 158 -4.69 12.16 2.21
C VAL A 158 -4.65 12.46 0.71
N PRO A 159 -4.51 11.44 -0.17
CA PRO A 159 -4.54 11.66 -1.61
C PRO A 159 -5.91 12.19 -2.08
N GLU A 160 -5.92 12.99 -3.15
CA GLU A 160 -7.11 13.67 -3.68
C GLU A 160 -8.25 12.74 -4.10
N TRP A 161 -7.94 11.49 -4.49
CA TRP A 161 -8.92 10.48 -4.88
C TRP A 161 -9.69 9.87 -3.70
N LEU A 162 -9.29 10.22 -2.46
CA LEU A 162 -9.96 9.86 -1.21
C LEU A 162 -10.52 11.11 -0.53
N ASP A 163 -11.63 10.95 0.17
CA ASP A 163 -12.17 11.94 1.08
C ASP A 163 -12.25 11.36 2.48
N VAL A 164 -11.97 12.16 3.51
CA VAL A 164 -11.90 11.67 4.90
C VAL A 164 -12.66 12.59 5.82
N ASP A 165 -13.65 12.04 6.51
CA ASP A 165 -14.24 12.63 7.71
C ASP A 165 -13.51 12.05 8.94
N ALA A 166 -12.58 12.84 9.49
CA ALA A 166 -11.74 12.41 10.60
C ALA A 166 -12.56 12.22 11.90
N GLU A 167 -13.65 12.98 12.09
CA GLU A 167 -14.49 12.88 13.28
C GLU A 167 -15.28 11.57 13.29
N LYS A 168 -15.84 11.22 12.14
CA LYS A 168 -16.61 9.99 11.99
C LYS A 168 -15.75 8.74 11.72
N LEU A 169 -14.44 8.91 11.48
CA LEU A 169 -13.56 7.84 10.98
C LEU A 169 -14.16 7.14 9.76
N GLN A 170 -14.63 7.96 8.83
CA GLN A 170 -15.26 7.56 7.58
C GLN A 170 -14.45 8.11 6.41
N GLY A 171 -14.16 7.28 5.42
CA GLY A 171 -13.51 7.68 4.19
C GLY A 171 -14.34 7.27 2.99
N THR A 172 -14.38 8.14 1.97
CA THR A 172 -15.08 7.87 0.70
C THR A 172 -14.07 7.82 -0.43
N VAL A 173 -14.20 6.83 -1.30
CA VAL A 173 -13.42 6.73 -2.53
C VAL A 173 -14.10 7.57 -3.59
N LYS A 174 -13.53 8.73 -3.94
CA LYS A 174 -14.10 9.62 -4.98
C LYS A 174 -13.97 9.00 -6.35
N ASP A 175 -12.75 8.55 -6.67
CA ASP A 175 -12.42 7.94 -7.94
C ASP A 175 -11.29 6.90 -7.77
N LEU A 176 -10.87 6.24 -8.84
CA LEU A 176 -9.69 5.40 -8.82
C LEU A 176 -8.43 6.26 -8.97
N PRO A 177 -7.31 5.91 -8.27
CA PRO A 177 -6.11 6.74 -8.30
C PRO A 177 -5.48 6.79 -9.68
N THR A 178 -5.11 8.01 -10.11
CA THR A 178 -4.26 8.25 -11.28
C THR A 178 -2.79 8.09 -10.91
N ARG A 179 -1.89 7.99 -11.92
CA ARG A 179 -0.45 7.83 -11.64
C ARG A 179 0.14 9.01 -10.89
N GLU A 180 -0.31 10.21 -11.18
CA GLU A 180 0.18 11.45 -10.55
C GLU A 180 -0.16 11.52 -9.06
N GLN A 181 -1.28 10.93 -8.66
CA GLN A 181 -1.74 10.83 -7.28
C GLN A 181 -1.05 9.71 -6.47
N ILE A 182 -0.25 8.88 -7.14
CA ILE A 182 0.48 7.77 -6.52
C ILE A 182 1.93 8.20 -6.25
N ASP A 183 2.23 8.53 -5.01
CA ASP A 183 3.52 9.04 -4.52
C ASP A 183 4.59 7.96 -4.29
N VAL A 184 4.39 6.74 -4.82
CA VAL A 184 5.28 5.60 -4.60
C VAL A 184 6.45 5.63 -5.59
N PRO A 185 7.72 5.57 -5.12
CA PRO A 185 8.91 5.65 -5.96
C PRO A 185 9.21 4.31 -6.65
N VAL A 186 8.34 3.93 -7.57
CA VAL A 186 8.44 2.68 -8.35
C VAL A 186 8.29 3.00 -9.82
N ASP A 187 9.17 2.44 -10.64
CA ASP A 187 9.06 2.46 -12.09
C ASP A 187 8.28 1.21 -12.54
N GLU A 188 7.02 1.42 -12.89
CA GLU A 188 6.12 0.37 -13.33
C GLU A 188 6.49 -0.20 -14.70
N MET A 189 7.17 0.57 -15.56
CA MET A 189 7.58 0.10 -16.89
C MET A 189 8.59 -1.02 -16.78
N LEU A 190 9.58 -0.89 -15.89
CA LEU A 190 10.57 -1.93 -15.62
C LEU A 190 9.93 -3.23 -15.07
N ILE A 191 8.79 -3.10 -14.36
CA ILE A 191 8.05 -4.27 -13.90
C ILE A 191 7.35 -4.97 -15.08
N VAL A 192 6.76 -4.20 -15.99
CA VAL A 192 6.13 -4.74 -17.20
C VAL A 192 7.17 -5.45 -18.06
N GLU A 193 8.31 -4.84 -18.33
CA GLU A 193 9.41 -5.44 -19.09
C GLU A 193 9.90 -6.76 -18.47
N LEU A 194 9.97 -6.85 -17.14
CA LEU A 194 10.37 -8.07 -16.45
C LEU A 194 9.41 -9.23 -16.67
N TYR A 195 8.10 -8.96 -16.73
CA TYR A 195 7.07 -9.99 -16.88
C TYR A 195 6.73 -10.32 -18.33
N SER A 196 7.10 -9.46 -19.29
CA SER A 196 6.93 -9.69 -20.73
C SER A 196 8.03 -10.56 -21.36
N LYS A 197 9.10 -10.84 -20.61
CA LYS A 197 10.14 -11.83 -20.95
C LYS A 197 9.63 -13.22 -20.53
#